data_6dc853ceb1abe5c3ae1b6b6df6789e28
#
_entry.id   6dc853ceb1abe5c3ae1b6b6df6789e28
#
_cell.length_a   1.000
_cell.length_b   1.000
_cell.length_c   1.000
_cell.angle_alpha   90.00
_cell.angle_beta   90.00
_cell.angle_gamma   90.00
#
_symmetry.space_group_name_H-M   'P 1'
#
loop_
_entity.id
_entity.type
_entity.pdbx_description
1 polymer ?
#
loop_
_entity_poly.entity_id
_entity_poly.type
_entity_poly.pdbx_seq_one_letter_code
_entity_poly.pdbx_strand_id
1 'polypeptide(L)'
;EVLKDLALASHGLILVTGPAGAGKSTTLAAMIEYINKNRPCHIMTIEDPIEFLYMDKMATVTQKELGADTLSMNDALTSLFRQDPNVILIGEMRDIDTFKVAIHAAETGHLALSTLHTSSAEQTIDRIVSIFPSDQHQQIRVQLSLTLQGIISQRLVPRVDGKGRVAAFEVMVSSPSVKKLIEDHNLSKLHETIFSSVTQYRMQTLEQSLAALLKNEAINYKEAISACNNVDELKRALRSINLDEQMFEEKDTESVIGEKDYI
;
A
#
# COMPACT_ATOMS: atom_id res chain seq x y z
N GLU A 1 6.34 6.01 10.32
CA GLU A 1 7.75 6.26 9.96
C GLU A 1 8.12 5.58 8.63
N VAL A 2 7.94 4.26 8.44
CA VAL A 2 8.32 3.55 7.20
C VAL A 2 7.72 4.16 5.92
N LEU A 3 6.47 4.62 5.97
CA LEU A 3 5.83 5.29 4.82
C LEU A 3 6.50 6.63 4.49
N LYS A 4 7.03 7.34 5.49
CA LYS A 4 7.80 8.57 5.29
C LYS A 4 9.15 8.28 4.63
N ASP A 5 9.81 7.21 5.06
CA ASP A 5 11.08 6.78 4.46
C ASP A 5 10.86 6.36 3.00
N LEU A 6 9.79 5.60 2.71
CA LEU A 6 9.40 5.26 1.34
C LEU A 6 9.06 6.50 0.51
N ALA A 7 8.30 7.44 1.04
CA ALA A 7 7.93 8.67 0.33
C ALA A 7 9.15 9.53 -0.05
N LEU A 8 10.24 9.48 0.72
CA LEU A 8 11.47 10.20 0.43
C LEU A 8 12.50 9.40 -0.38
N ALA A 9 12.13 8.20 -0.85
CA ALA A 9 12.99 7.46 -1.77
C ALA A 9 13.35 8.31 -3.00
N SER A 10 14.59 8.18 -3.47
CA SER A 10 15.06 8.98 -4.61
C SER A 10 14.40 8.56 -5.92
N HIS A 11 14.13 7.27 -6.09
CA HIS A 11 13.54 6.65 -7.28
C HIS A 11 12.93 5.29 -6.93
N GLY A 12 12.21 4.71 -7.87
CA GLY A 12 11.63 3.39 -7.77
C GLY A 12 10.10 3.42 -7.78
N LEU A 13 9.46 2.28 -7.55
CA LEU A 13 8.01 2.10 -7.61
C LEU A 13 7.45 1.83 -6.21
N ILE A 14 6.45 2.59 -5.82
CA ILE A 14 5.68 2.38 -4.59
C ILE A 14 4.22 2.13 -4.96
N LEU A 15 3.64 1.08 -4.39
CA LEU A 15 2.27 0.70 -4.65
C LEU A 15 1.44 0.74 -3.37
N VAL A 16 0.31 1.45 -3.42
CA VAL A 16 -0.69 1.44 -2.35
C VAL A 16 -1.88 0.62 -2.84
N THR A 17 -2.17 -0.48 -2.16
CA THR A 17 -3.15 -1.46 -2.62
C THR A 17 -4.26 -1.69 -1.59
N GLY A 18 -5.35 -2.30 -2.02
CA GLY A 18 -6.50 -2.60 -1.17
C GLY A 18 -7.82 -2.49 -1.91
N PRO A 19 -8.91 -2.99 -1.34
CA PRO A 19 -10.24 -2.92 -1.95
C PRO A 19 -10.72 -1.47 -2.16
N ALA A 20 -11.82 -1.31 -2.88
CA ALA A 20 -12.47 -0.01 -3.00
C ALA A 20 -12.83 0.53 -1.61
N GLY A 21 -12.62 1.83 -1.39
CA GLY A 21 -12.89 2.47 -0.09
C GLY A 21 -11.88 2.13 1.02
N ALA A 22 -10.76 1.47 0.72
CA ALA A 22 -9.70 1.19 1.70
C ALA A 22 -8.87 2.42 2.11
N GLY A 23 -9.06 3.58 1.47
CA GLY A 23 -8.36 4.82 1.78
C GLY A 23 -7.02 4.98 1.03
N LYS A 24 -6.83 4.29 -0.10
CA LYS A 24 -5.60 4.35 -0.91
C LYS A 24 -5.26 5.77 -1.34
N SER A 25 -6.23 6.50 -1.92
CA SER A 25 -6.04 7.89 -2.37
C SER A 25 -5.63 8.80 -1.21
N THR A 26 -6.22 8.61 -0.02
CA THR A 26 -5.87 9.38 1.19
C THR A 26 -4.43 9.12 1.62
N THR A 27 -3.99 7.86 1.57
CA THR A 27 -2.62 7.47 1.91
C THR A 27 -1.63 8.05 0.90
N LEU A 28 -1.91 7.92 -0.40
CA LEU A 28 -1.09 8.55 -1.45
C LEU A 28 -1.05 10.06 -1.30
N ALA A 29 -2.20 10.70 -1.04
CA ALA A 29 -2.25 12.14 -0.81
C ALA A 29 -1.36 12.56 0.38
N ALA A 30 -1.38 11.81 1.46
CA ALA A 30 -0.51 12.06 2.61
C ALA A 30 0.98 11.88 2.27
N MET A 31 1.33 10.89 1.43
CA MET A 31 2.71 10.68 0.97
C MET A 31 3.17 11.80 0.03
N ILE A 32 2.35 12.21 -0.93
CA ILE A 32 2.63 13.33 -1.84
C ILE A 32 2.80 14.63 -1.04
N GLU A 33 1.90 14.90 -0.11
CA GLU A 33 1.98 16.08 0.75
C GLU A 33 3.24 16.05 1.64
N TYR A 34 3.68 14.86 2.07
CA TYR A 34 4.92 14.71 2.82
C TYR A 34 6.15 15.01 1.95
N ILE A 35 6.18 14.53 0.71
CA ILE A 35 7.23 14.87 -0.27
C ILE A 35 7.23 16.38 -0.53
N ASN A 36 6.07 16.96 -0.82
CA ASN A 36 5.87 18.38 -1.11
C ASN A 36 6.40 19.29 0.00
N LYS A 37 6.32 18.86 1.25
CA LYS A 37 6.84 19.61 2.42
C LYS A 37 8.33 19.43 2.66
N ASN A 38 8.95 18.35 2.20
CA ASN A 38 10.27 17.94 2.67
C ASN A 38 11.34 17.83 1.57
N ARG A 39 10.93 17.90 0.29
CA ARG A 39 11.86 17.72 -0.85
C ARG A 39 11.62 18.78 -1.93
N PRO A 40 12.65 19.57 -2.33
CA PRO A 40 12.55 20.42 -3.50
C PRO A 40 12.60 19.55 -4.76
N CYS A 41 11.47 19.41 -5.43
CA CYS A 41 11.31 18.55 -6.61
C CYS A 41 10.07 18.93 -7.43
N HIS A 42 9.95 18.41 -8.64
CA HIS A 42 8.74 18.49 -9.43
C HIS A 42 7.91 17.20 -9.26
N ILE A 43 6.69 17.35 -8.79
CA ILE A 43 5.72 16.27 -8.63
C ILE A 43 4.68 16.41 -9.74
N MET A 44 4.47 15.34 -10.50
CA MET A 44 3.38 15.27 -11.46
C MET A 44 2.39 14.19 -11.10
N THR A 45 1.10 14.51 -11.19
CA THR A 45 0.03 13.54 -11.00
C THR A 45 -0.83 13.39 -12.25
N ILE A 46 -1.28 12.16 -12.51
CA ILE A 46 -2.28 11.85 -13.54
C ILE A 46 -3.38 11.04 -12.84
N GLU A 47 -4.56 11.62 -12.72
CA GLU A 47 -5.65 11.11 -11.89
C GLU A 47 -6.99 11.03 -12.66
N ASP A 48 -7.91 10.18 -12.21
CA ASP A 48 -9.22 9.96 -12.83
C ASP A 48 -10.29 9.66 -11.75
N PRO A 49 -10.93 10.71 -11.15
CA PRO A 49 -10.60 12.15 -11.18
C PRO A 49 -9.56 12.56 -10.12
N ILE A 50 -9.21 13.86 -10.06
CA ILE A 50 -8.42 14.45 -8.97
C ILE A 50 -9.27 14.47 -7.70
N GLU A 51 -8.84 13.73 -6.65
CA GLU A 51 -9.53 13.70 -5.36
C GLU A 51 -8.98 14.73 -4.35
N PHE A 52 -7.70 15.07 -4.43
CA PHE A 52 -7.02 16.00 -3.52
C PHE A 52 -6.25 17.05 -4.29
N LEU A 53 -6.41 18.32 -3.92
CA LEU A 53 -5.64 19.43 -4.50
C LEU A 53 -4.41 19.74 -3.62
N TYR A 54 -3.28 19.95 -4.28
CA TYR A 54 -2.03 20.31 -3.61
C TYR A 54 -1.65 21.75 -3.93
N MET A 55 -1.14 22.44 -2.92
CA MET A 55 -0.51 23.74 -3.09
C MET A 55 1.02 23.55 -3.08
N ASP A 56 1.73 24.27 -3.93
CA ASP A 56 3.19 24.26 -3.96
C ASP A 56 3.75 24.65 -2.59
N LYS A 57 4.79 23.92 -2.14
CA LYS A 57 5.54 24.18 -0.90
C LYS A 57 7.04 24.18 -1.18
N MET A 58 7.74 23.09 -0.81
CA MET A 58 9.12 22.89 -1.27
C MET A 58 9.15 22.33 -2.70
N ALA A 59 8.15 21.52 -3.05
CA ALA A 59 7.98 21.01 -4.40
C ALA A 59 7.02 21.89 -5.21
N THR A 60 7.15 21.83 -6.54
CA THR A 60 6.12 22.28 -7.48
C THR A 60 5.25 21.09 -7.85
N VAL A 61 3.92 21.23 -7.80
CA VAL A 61 2.98 20.14 -8.06
C VAL A 61 2.14 20.46 -9.29
N THR A 62 2.26 19.63 -10.32
CA THR A 62 1.44 19.70 -11.54
C THR A 62 0.47 18.53 -11.55
N GLN A 63 -0.83 18.81 -11.44
CA GLN A 63 -1.88 17.79 -11.47
C GLN A 63 -2.58 17.81 -12.82
N LYS A 64 -2.85 16.62 -13.38
CA LYS A 64 -3.61 16.44 -14.62
C LYS A 64 -4.75 15.47 -14.40
N GLU A 65 -5.94 15.88 -14.78
CA GLU A 65 -7.14 15.04 -14.75
C GLU A 65 -7.43 14.44 -16.11
N LEU A 66 -7.71 13.13 -16.13
CA LEU A 66 -8.12 12.43 -17.34
C LEU A 66 -9.51 12.92 -17.77
N GLY A 67 -9.64 13.24 -19.05
CA GLY A 67 -10.88 13.77 -19.62
C GLY A 67 -11.03 15.31 -19.53
N ALA A 68 -10.29 15.97 -18.63
CA ALA A 68 -10.26 17.43 -18.52
C ALA A 68 -8.98 18.03 -19.11
N ASP A 69 -7.81 17.61 -18.61
CA ASP A 69 -6.49 18.14 -19.01
C ASP A 69 -5.80 17.30 -20.07
N THR A 70 -6.20 16.04 -20.21
CA THR A 70 -5.65 15.07 -21.18
C THR A 70 -6.73 14.12 -21.66
N LEU A 71 -6.73 13.80 -22.93
CA LEU A 71 -7.77 12.95 -23.55
C LEU A 71 -7.57 11.46 -23.27
N SER A 72 -6.33 11.05 -23.03
CA SER A 72 -6.02 9.65 -22.73
C SER A 72 -4.88 9.52 -21.73
N MET A 73 -4.86 8.40 -21.00
CA MET A 73 -3.76 8.06 -20.10
C MET A 73 -2.44 7.95 -20.86
N ASN A 74 -2.43 7.36 -22.05
CA ASN A 74 -1.24 7.21 -22.90
C ASN A 74 -0.64 8.55 -23.33
N ASP A 75 -1.47 9.54 -23.72
CA ASP A 75 -1.01 10.88 -24.10
C ASP A 75 -0.39 11.58 -22.88
N ALA A 76 -1.05 11.48 -21.73
CA ALA A 76 -0.55 12.02 -20.48
C ALA A 76 0.82 11.43 -20.12
N LEU A 77 0.95 10.10 -20.14
CA LEU A 77 2.16 9.36 -19.80
C LEU A 77 3.29 9.65 -20.80
N THR A 78 2.98 9.75 -22.10
CA THR A 78 3.98 10.09 -23.14
C THR A 78 4.53 11.50 -22.96
N SER A 79 3.67 12.44 -22.56
CA SER A 79 4.08 13.84 -22.32
C SER A 79 4.80 14.06 -20.99
N LEU A 80 4.64 13.13 -20.05
CA LEU A 80 5.11 13.23 -18.68
C LEU A 80 6.64 13.38 -18.60
N PHE A 81 7.38 12.50 -19.26
CA PHE A 81 8.86 12.50 -19.26
C PHE A 81 9.47 13.77 -19.88
N ARG A 82 8.71 14.52 -20.69
CA ARG A 82 9.18 15.79 -21.29
C ARG A 82 9.09 16.98 -20.34
N GLN A 83 8.48 16.78 -19.18
CA GLN A 83 8.27 17.83 -18.17
C GLN A 83 9.25 17.71 -17.00
N ASP A 84 10.22 16.80 -17.11
CA ASP A 84 11.29 16.57 -16.13
C ASP A 84 10.77 16.40 -14.67
N PRO A 85 9.80 15.51 -14.42
CA PRO A 85 9.31 15.27 -13.08
C PRO A 85 10.33 14.46 -12.27
N ASN A 86 10.39 14.68 -10.98
CA ASN A 86 11.15 13.80 -10.07
C ASN A 86 10.25 12.72 -9.45
N VAL A 87 8.98 13.07 -9.22
CA VAL A 87 7.97 12.22 -8.60
C VAL A 87 6.74 12.17 -9.51
N ILE A 88 6.23 10.98 -9.73
CA ILE A 88 5.09 10.72 -10.60
C ILE A 88 4.03 9.95 -9.80
N LEU A 89 2.82 10.50 -9.72
CA LEU A 89 1.66 9.76 -9.23
C LEU A 89 0.77 9.37 -10.42
N ILE A 90 0.57 8.07 -10.59
CA ILE A 90 -0.41 7.51 -11.51
C ILE A 90 -1.58 7.00 -10.67
N GLY A 91 -2.76 7.60 -10.79
CA GLY A 91 -3.89 7.31 -9.92
C GLY A 91 -4.19 5.82 -9.79
N GLU A 92 -4.31 5.11 -10.93
CA GLU A 92 -4.52 3.66 -10.96
C GLU A 92 -3.89 3.02 -12.20
N MET A 93 -3.24 1.86 -12.02
CA MET A 93 -2.72 1.06 -13.13
C MET A 93 -3.70 -0.04 -13.51
N ARG A 94 -4.37 0.11 -14.65
CA ARG A 94 -5.41 -0.81 -15.13
C ARG A 94 -4.95 -1.72 -16.28
N ASP A 95 -4.03 -1.24 -17.10
CA ASP A 95 -3.60 -1.88 -18.33
C ASP A 95 -2.07 -2.02 -18.42
N ILE A 96 -1.62 -2.84 -19.38
CA ILE A 96 -0.22 -3.17 -19.58
C ILE A 96 0.64 -1.94 -19.90
N ASP A 97 0.10 -0.94 -20.61
CA ASP A 97 0.86 0.22 -21.04
C ASP A 97 1.14 1.13 -19.85
N THR A 98 0.17 1.32 -18.96
CA THR A 98 0.35 2.05 -17.71
C THR A 98 1.40 1.38 -16.80
N PHE A 99 1.40 0.04 -16.71
CA PHE A 99 2.43 -0.70 -15.97
C PHE A 99 3.82 -0.52 -16.57
N LYS A 100 3.95 -0.61 -17.91
CA LYS A 100 5.24 -0.39 -18.60
C LYS A 100 5.80 0.98 -18.30
N VAL A 101 4.95 2.01 -18.33
CA VAL A 101 5.38 3.39 -18.05
C VAL A 101 5.80 3.56 -16.58
N ALA A 102 5.06 3.00 -15.64
CA ALA A 102 5.42 3.09 -14.21
C ALA A 102 6.76 2.39 -13.92
N ILE A 103 6.98 1.19 -14.48
CA ILE A 103 8.24 0.47 -14.34
C ILE A 103 9.37 1.24 -15.01
N HIS A 104 9.17 1.75 -16.24
CA HIS A 104 10.15 2.54 -16.96
C HIS A 104 10.52 3.83 -16.20
N ALA A 105 9.54 4.54 -15.64
CA ALA A 105 9.79 5.70 -14.79
C ALA A 105 10.71 5.34 -13.62
N ALA A 106 10.41 4.24 -12.93
CA ALA A 106 11.19 3.77 -11.79
C ALA A 106 12.63 3.36 -12.20
N GLU A 107 12.82 2.75 -13.38
CA GLU A 107 14.14 2.38 -13.93
C GLU A 107 14.97 3.61 -14.34
N THR A 108 14.31 4.66 -14.81
CA THR A 108 14.96 5.89 -15.30
C THR A 108 15.19 6.95 -14.21
N GLY A 109 15.02 6.58 -12.94
CA GLY A 109 15.40 7.43 -11.80
C GLY A 109 14.28 8.26 -11.21
N HIS A 110 13.02 8.05 -11.62
CA HIS A 110 11.85 8.74 -11.05
C HIS A 110 11.26 7.93 -9.89
N LEU A 111 10.66 8.60 -8.92
CA LEU A 111 9.84 7.96 -7.91
C LEU A 111 8.39 7.87 -8.43
N ALA A 112 7.96 6.67 -8.78
CA ALA A 112 6.60 6.40 -9.23
C ALA A 112 5.73 5.87 -8.09
N LEU A 113 4.55 6.45 -7.90
CA LEU A 113 3.54 6.01 -6.94
C LEU A 113 2.26 5.66 -7.70
N SER A 114 1.59 4.57 -7.31
CA SER A 114 0.31 4.20 -7.92
C SER A 114 -0.55 3.32 -7.01
N THR A 115 -1.78 3.02 -7.48
CA THR A 115 -2.70 2.12 -6.77
C THR A 115 -3.05 0.87 -7.56
N LEU A 116 -3.41 -0.18 -6.81
CA LEU A 116 -4.01 -1.43 -7.31
C LEU A 116 -5.11 -1.93 -6.37
N HIS A 117 -5.98 -2.80 -6.87
CA HIS A 117 -7.07 -3.40 -6.09
C HIS A 117 -6.75 -4.82 -5.57
N THR A 118 -5.52 -5.04 -5.18
CA THR A 118 -5.05 -6.29 -4.56
C THR A 118 -5.03 -6.17 -3.05
N SER A 119 -5.10 -7.28 -2.31
CA SER A 119 -5.23 -7.30 -0.85
C SER A 119 -3.96 -7.69 -0.10
N SER A 120 -2.88 -8.04 -0.81
CA SER A 120 -1.57 -8.35 -0.23
C SER A 120 -0.43 -8.03 -1.21
N ALA A 121 0.79 -7.96 -0.71
CA ALA A 121 2.00 -7.77 -1.51
C ALA A 121 2.22 -8.93 -2.50
N GLU A 122 2.00 -10.17 -2.06
CA GLU A 122 2.08 -11.36 -2.91
C GLU A 122 1.12 -11.25 -4.10
N GLN A 123 -0.17 -11.01 -3.84
CA GLN A 123 -1.17 -10.85 -4.90
C GLN A 123 -0.86 -9.67 -5.82
N THR A 124 -0.25 -8.61 -5.29
CA THR A 124 0.13 -7.44 -6.08
C THR A 124 1.19 -7.81 -7.10
N ILE A 125 2.25 -8.50 -6.68
CA ILE A 125 3.34 -8.93 -7.57
C ILE A 125 2.81 -9.90 -8.62
N ASP A 126 2.04 -10.92 -8.23
CA ASP A 126 1.43 -11.88 -9.15
C ASP A 126 0.51 -11.18 -10.15
N ARG A 127 -0.30 -10.24 -9.70
CA ARG A 127 -1.19 -9.47 -10.57
C ARG A 127 -0.42 -8.69 -11.62
N ILE A 128 0.67 -8.03 -11.24
CA ILE A 128 1.50 -7.26 -12.16
C ILE A 128 2.11 -8.20 -13.20
N VAL A 129 2.74 -9.29 -12.77
CA VAL A 129 3.38 -10.24 -13.69
C VAL A 129 2.37 -10.87 -14.65
N SER A 130 1.17 -11.22 -14.16
CA SER A 130 0.13 -11.89 -14.97
C SER A 130 -0.52 -11.02 -16.03
N ILE A 131 -0.38 -9.69 -15.97
CA ILE A 131 -0.90 -8.77 -17.01
C ILE A 131 -0.05 -8.86 -18.28
N PHE A 132 1.21 -9.21 -18.15
CA PHE A 132 2.14 -9.32 -19.29
C PHE A 132 2.04 -10.70 -19.97
N PRO A 133 2.39 -10.82 -21.25
CA PRO A 133 2.55 -12.10 -21.92
C PRO A 133 3.50 -13.04 -21.18
N SER A 134 3.25 -14.34 -21.22
CA SER A 134 4.00 -15.33 -20.44
C SER A 134 5.50 -15.38 -20.75
N ASP A 135 5.88 -15.06 -21.98
CA ASP A 135 7.27 -14.95 -22.42
C ASP A 135 8.01 -13.76 -21.80
N GLN A 136 7.30 -12.77 -21.29
CA GLN A 136 7.86 -11.58 -20.61
C GLN A 136 7.89 -11.72 -19.08
N HIS A 137 7.24 -12.72 -18.49
CA HIS A 137 7.09 -12.83 -17.04
C HIS A 137 8.44 -12.78 -16.29
N GLN A 138 9.47 -13.47 -16.79
CA GLN A 138 10.79 -13.46 -16.14
C GLN A 138 11.43 -12.07 -16.20
N GLN A 139 11.33 -11.38 -17.33
CA GLN A 139 11.84 -10.03 -17.48
C GLN A 139 11.15 -9.07 -16.50
N ILE A 140 9.81 -9.13 -16.40
CA ILE A 140 9.03 -8.27 -15.51
C ILE A 140 9.39 -8.55 -14.04
N ARG A 141 9.60 -9.81 -13.62
CA ARG A 141 10.05 -10.12 -12.26
C ARG A 141 11.40 -9.50 -11.94
N VAL A 142 12.34 -9.57 -12.87
CA VAL A 142 13.67 -8.92 -12.71
C VAL A 142 13.50 -7.40 -12.60
N GLN A 143 12.72 -6.77 -13.48
CA GLN A 143 12.48 -5.32 -13.44
C GLN A 143 11.81 -4.90 -12.12
N LEU A 144 10.80 -5.64 -11.66
CA LEU A 144 10.15 -5.37 -10.37
C LEU A 144 11.12 -5.54 -9.19
N SER A 145 11.97 -6.56 -9.20
CA SER A 145 12.95 -6.77 -8.13
C SER A 145 13.93 -5.61 -8.01
N LEU A 146 14.25 -4.96 -9.13
CA LEU A 146 15.17 -3.82 -9.17
C LEU A 146 14.48 -2.49 -8.83
N THR A 147 13.24 -2.29 -9.27
CA THR A 147 12.56 -1.00 -9.20
C THR A 147 11.63 -0.85 -8.02
N LEU A 148 11.02 -1.93 -7.52
CA LEU A 148 10.06 -1.88 -6.44
C LEU A 148 10.74 -1.41 -5.13
N GLN A 149 10.18 -0.38 -4.49
CA GLN A 149 10.60 0.12 -3.18
C GLN A 149 9.73 -0.42 -2.06
N GLY A 150 8.42 -0.50 -2.28
CA GLY A 150 7.50 -1.05 -1.31
C GLY A 150 6.09 -1.24 -1.84
N ILE A 151 5.35 -2.11 -1.14
CA ILE A 151 3.92 -2.32 -1.33
C ILE A 151 3.24 -2.10 0.02
N ILE A 152 2.19 -1.28 0.02
CA ILE A 152 1.40 -0.94 1.20
C ILE A 152 -0.02 -1.43 0.93
N SER A 153 -0.39 -2.58 1.49
CA SER A 153 -1.75 -3.12 1.36
C SER A 153 -2.59 -2.66 2.55
N GLN A 154 -3.76 -2.09 2.28
CA GLN A 154 -4.52 -1.34 3.27
C GLN A 154 -5.97 -1.81 3.38
N ARG A 155 -6.48 -1.84 4.62
CA ARG A 155 -7.91 -2.00 4.93
C ARG A 155 -8.34 -0.97 5.96
N LEU A 156 -9.59 -0.53 5.87
CA LEU A 156 -10.23 0.31 6.89
C LEU A 156 -11.14 -0.55 7.77
N VAL A 157 -10.88 -0.52 9.07
CA VAL A 157 -11.59 -1.31 10.08
C VAL A 157 -12.41 -0.36 10.95
N PRO A 158 -13.69 -0.68 11.26
CA PRO A 158 -14.50 0.12 12.19
C PRO A 158 -13.83 0.26 13.55
N ARG A 159 -13.92 1.45 14.15
CA ARG A 159 -13.40 1.71 15.49
C ARG A 159 -14.39 1.30 16.55
N VAL A 160 -13.90 0.87 17.71
CA VAL A 160 -14.73 0.51 18.88
C VAL A 160 -15.60 1.68 19.34
N ASP A 161 -15.10 2.92 19.26
CA ASP A 161 -15.85 4.12 19.68
C ASP A 161 -16.97 4.53 18.69
N GLY A 162 -17.18 3.78 17.61
CA GLY A 162 -18.18 4.07 16.58
C GLY A 162 -17.89 5.34 15.75
N LYS A 163 -16.78 6.02 15.99
CA LYS A 163 -16.42 7.28 15.35
C LYS A 163 -15.50 7.07 14.14
N GLY A 164 -16.03 6.41 13.12
CA GLY A 164 -15.30 6.23 11.86
C GLY A 164 -14.49 4.93 11.81
N ARG A 165 -13.39 4.96 11.06
CA ARG A 165 -12.56 3.78 10.77
C ARG A 165 -11.08 4.07 11.04
N VAL A 166 -10.32 3.02 11.32
CA VAL A 166 -8.86 3.06 11.44
C VAL A 166 -8.24 2.17 10.37
N ALA A 167 -7.09 2.59 9.83
CA ALA A 167 -6.41 1.82 8.80
C ALA A 167 -5.52 0.73 9.42
N ALA A 168 -5.67 -0.50 8.91
CA ALA A 168 -4.73 -1.60 9.11
C ALA A 168 -3.90 -1.76 7.83
N PHE A 169 -2.61 -2.02 7.99
CA PHE A 169 -1.65 -2.06 6.88
C PHE A 169 -0.83 -3.33 6.90
N GLU A 170 -0.69 -3.96 5.73
CA GLU A 170 0.50 -4.74 5.41
C GLU A 170 1.51 -3.80 4.77
N VAL A 171 2.77 -3.86 5.19
CA VAL A 171 3.86 -3.06 4.63
C VAL A 171 5.02 -3.98 4.27
N MET A 172 5.28 -4.10 2.99
CA MET A 172 6.45 -4.75 2.43
C MET A 172 7.45 -3.70 1.94
N VAL A 173 8.70 -3.83 2.34
CA VAL A 173 9.81 -3.01 1.86
C VAL A 173 10.76 -3.87 1.02
N SER A 174 11.31 -3.32 -0.04
CA SER A 174 12.23 -4.03 -0.94
C SER A 174 13.57 -4.30 -0.26
N SER A 175 13.67 -5.44 0.43
CA SER A 175 14.91 -5.96 0.99
C SER A 175 15.60 -6.91 0.01
N PRO A 176 16.90 -7.26 0.19
CA PRO A 176 17.57 -8.25 -0.64
C PRO A 176 16.85 -9.60 -0.70
N SER A 177 16.25 -10.02 0.41
CA SER A 177 15.45 -11.26 0.45
C SER A 177 14.18 -11.14 -0.38
N VAL A 178 13.45 -10.02 -0.28
CA VAL A 178 12.25 -9.76 -1.08
C VAL A 178 12.58 -9.72 -2.57
N LYS A 179 13.65 -9.03 -2.97
CA LYS A 179 14.11 -8.98 -4.36
C LYS A 179 14.33 -10.37 -4.94
N LYS A 180 15.03 -11.22 -4.19
CA LYS A 180 15.31 -12.60 -4.60
C LYS A 180 14.03 -13.43 -4.71
N LEU A 181 13.09 -13.30 -3.79
CA LEU A 181 11.80 -14.02 -3.85
C LEU A 181 10.98 -13.62 -5.08
N ILE A 182 11.03 -12.35 -5.50
CA ILE A 182 10.37 -11.86 -6.71
C ILE A 182 11.03 -12.46 -7.96
N GLU A 183 12.35 -12.39 -8.06
CA GLU A 183 13.11 -12.94 -9.19
C GLU A 183 12.90 -14.45 -9.38
N ASP A 184 12.98 -15.21 -8.28
CA ASP A 184 12.87 -16.67 -8.27
C ASP A 184 11.41 -17.15 -8.35
N HIS A 185 10.43 -16.24 -8.41
CA HIS A 185 9.01 -16.55 -8.35
C HIS A 185 8.62 -17.43 -7.14
N ASN A 186 9.20 -17.15 -5.99
CA ASN A 186 8.95 -17.89 -4.75
C ASN A 186 8.16 -17.03 -3.75
N LEU A 187 7.01 -16.52 -4.21
CA LEU A 187 6.21 -15.54 -3.47
C LEU A 187 5.51 -16.16 -2.25
N SER A 188 5.33 -17.48 -2.20
CA SER A 188 4.77 -18.18 -1.04
C SER A 188 5.56 -17.94 0.27
N LYS A 189 6.85 -17.58 0.18
CA LYS A 189 7.68 -17.22 1.33
C LYS A 189 7.63 -15.73 1.69
N LEU A 190 6.93 -14.92 0.90
CA LEU A 190 6.93 -13.47 1.07
C LEU A 190 6.27 -13.07 2.40
N HIS A 191 5.14 -13.67 2.74
CA HIS A 191 4.43 -13.41 4.00
C HIS A 191 5.32 -13.66 5.21
N GLU A 192 6.02 -14.81 5.27
CA GLU A 192 6.93 -15.12 6.38
C GLU A 192 8.14 -14.17 6.43
N THR A 193 8.62 -13.74 5.25
CA THR A 193 9.70 -12.75 5.17
C THR A 193 9.23 -11.39 5.71
N ILE A 194 8.02 -10.94 5.39
CA ILE A 194 7.42 -9.71 5.94
C ILE A 194 7.25 -9.84 7.45
N PHE A 195 6.66 -10.96 7.92
CA PHE A 195 6.40 -11.22 9.34
C PHE A 195 7.66 -11.14 10.19
N SER A 196 8.78 -11.70 9.72
CA SER A 196 10.04 -11.76 10.44
C SER A 196 10.91 -10.49 10.33
N SER A 197 10.60 -9.59 9.38
CA SER A 197 11.43 -8.41 9.07
C SER A 197 10.97 -7.11 9.76
N VAL A 198 10.23 -7.21 10.85
CA VAL A 198 9.70 -6.06 11.62
C VAL A 198 10.80 -5.15 12.13
N THR A 199 11.83 -5.70 12.75
CA THR A 199 12.89 -4.90 13.41
C THR A 199 13.83 -4.27 12.40
N GLN A 200 14.26 -5.03 11.38
CA GLN A 200 15.30 -4.60 10.46
C GLN A 200 14.79 -3.65 9.37
N TYR A 201 13.62 -3.97 8.80
CA TYR A 201 13.06 -3.23 7.66
C TYR A 201 11.74 -2.53 7.97
N ARG A 202 11.25 -2.64 9.21
CA ARG A 202 9.95 -2.10 9.64
C ARG A 202 8.79 -2.60 8.78
N MET A 203 8.92 -3.81 8.26
CA MET A 203 7.83 -4.50 7.57
C MET A 203 6.80 -4.96 8.61
N GLN A 204 5.57 -5.14 8.17
CA GLN A 204 4.52 -5.77 8.99
C GLN A 204 3.51 -6.45 8.11
N THR A 205 2.94 -7.55 8.59
CA THR A 205 1.77 -8.17 7.96
C THR A 205 0.49 -7.46 8.39
N LEU A 206 -0.59 -7.69 7.65
CA LEU A 206 -1.91 -7.15 8.02
C LEU A 206 -2.33 -7.61 9.42
N GLU A 207 -2.06 -8.88 9.75
CA GLU A 207 -2.40 -9.50 11.04
C GLU A 207 -1.61 -8.88 12.19
N GLN A 208 -0.34 -8.55 12.00
CA GLN A 208 0.45 -7.80 12.98
C GLN A 208 -0.09 -6.39 13.21
N SER A 209 -0.55 -5.72 12.14
CA SER A 209 -1.22 -4.42 12.25
C SER A 209 -2.53 -4.52 13.03
N LEU A 210 -3.35 -5.52 12.71
CA LEU A 210 -4.61 -5.77 13.43
C LEU A 210 -4.38 -6.11 14.90
N ALA A 211 -3.38 -6.94 15.21
CA ALA A 211 -2.99 -7.25 16.59
C ALA A 211 -2.56 -6.00 17.38
N ALA A 212 -1.83 -5.08 16.73
CA ALA A 212 -1.47 -3.81 17.35
C ALA A 212 -2.69 -2.91 17.60
N LEU A 213 -3.66 -2.89 16.68
CA LEU A 213 -4.91 -2.14 16.85
C LEU A 213 -5.78 -2.72 17.98
N LEU A 214 -5.85 -4.05 18.12
CA LEU A 214 -6.49 -4.73 19.25
C LEU A 214 -5.83 -4.39 20.57
N LYS A 215 -4.49 -4.43 20.63
CA LYS A 215 -3.72 -4.07 21.83
C LYS A 215 -4.00 -2.65 22.31
N ASN A 216 -4.21 -1.73 21.36
CA ASN A 216 -4.51 -0.33 21.63
C ASN A 216 -6.02 -0.07 21.80
N GLU A 217 -6.84 -1.12 21.87
CA GLU A 217 -8.31 -1.05 22.02
C GLU A 217 -8.98 -0.14 20.96
N ALA A 218 -8.36 -0.02 19.78
CA ALA A 218 -8.89 0.78 18.67
C ALA A 218 -9.98 0.04 17.89
N ILE A 219 -9.92 -1.29 17.84
CA ILE A 219 -10.89 -2.19 17.21
C ILE A 219 -11.23 -3.33 18.16
N ASN A 220 -12.38 -4.01 17.97
CA ASN A 220 -12.71 -5.23 18.70
C ASN A 220 -12.23 -6.49 17.95
N TYR A 221 -12.31 -7.64 18.61
CA TYR A 221 -11.82 -8.91 18.05
C TYR A 221 -12.63 -9.37 16.83
N LYS A 222 -13.94 -9.18 16.84
CA LYS A 222 -14.85 -9.49 15.74
C LYS A 222 -14.45 -8.73 14.45
N GLU A 223 -14.16 -7.43 14.60
CA GLU A 223 -13.71 -6.60 13.48
C GLU A 223 -12.32 -7.02 12.96
N ALA A 224 -11.41 -7.43 13.86
CA ALA A 224 -10.11 -7.94 13.48
C ALA A 224 -10.21 -9.25 12.67
N ILE A 225 -11.04 -10.20 13.12
CA ILE A 225 -11.31 -11.45 12.37
C ILE A 225 -11.93 -11.16 11.00
N SER A 226 -12.89 -10.24 10.94
CA SER A 226 -13.53 -9.86 9.67
C SER A 226 -12.54 -9.21 8.69
N ALA A 227 -11.52 -8.53 9.21
CA ALA A 227 -10.54 -7.79 8.41
C ALA A 227 -9.27 -8.60 8.09
N CYS A 228 -8.94 -9.67 8.81
CA CYS A 228 -7.72 -10.45 8.56
C CYS A 228 -7.82 -11.27 7.28
N ASN A 229 -6.67 -11.64 6.72
CA ASN A 229 -6.59 -12.61 5.60
C ASN A 229 -6.61 -14.05 6.11
N ASN A 230 -6.02 -14.28 7.29
CA ASN A 230 -5.88 -15.60 7.90
C ASN A 230 -5.99 -15.49 9.43
N VAL A 231 -6.97 -16.20 10.00
CA VAL A 231 -7.24 -16.18 11.45
C VAL A 231 -6.10 -16.80 12.26
N ASP A 232 -5.46 -17.87 11.75
CA ASP A 232 -4.34 -18.51 12.46
C ASP A 232 -3.11 -17.60 12.51
N GLU A 233 -2.86 -16.83 11.46
CA GLU A 233 -1.82 -15.81 11.44
C GLU A 233 -2.15 -14.63 12.37
N LEU A 234 -3.42 -14.24 12.50
CA LEU A 234 -3.83 -13.24 13.49
C LEU A 234 -3.56 -13.75 14.92
N LYS A 235 -3.93 -15.00 15.22
CA LYS A 235 -3.60 -15.63 16.51
C LYS A 235 -2.10 -15.70 16.76
N ARG A 236 -1.31 -16.03 15.73
CA ARG A 236 0.16 -16.01 15.79
C ARG A 236 0.69 -14.60 16.10
N ALA A 237 0.15 -13.58 15.43
CA ALA A 237 0.52 -12.19 15.65
C ALA A 237 0.18 -11.71 17.08
N LEU A 238 -0.99 -12.08 17.62
CA LEU A 238 -1.38 -11.79 19.00
C LEU A 238 -0.40 -12.40 20.00
N ARG A 239 -0.07 -13.70 19.85
CA ARG A 239 0.89 -14.37 20.71
C ARG A 239 2.29 -13.72 20.67
N SER A 240 2.71 -13.18 19.53
CA SER A 240 4.00 -12.49 19.38
C SER A 240 4.11 -11.21 20.22
N ILE A 241 2.99 -10.64 20.64
CA ILE A 241 2.89 -9.44 21.48
C ILE A 241 2.35 -9.75 22.90
N ASN A 242 2.38 -11.04 23.32
CA ASN A 242 1.90 -11.55 24.60
C ASN A 242 0.40 -11.31 24.87
N LEU A 243 -0.41 -11.43 23.83
CA LEU A 243 -1.88 -11.42 23.94
C LEU A 243 -2.44 -12.77 23.52
N ASP A 244 -3.50 -13.23 24.20
CA ASP A 244 -4.24 -14.44 23.84
C ASP A 244 -5.65 -14.06 23.34
N GLU A 245 -6.18 -14.84 22.42
CA GLU A 245 -7.52 -14.67 21.88
C GLU A 245 -8.60 -14.73 22.96
N GLN A 246 -8.44 -15.59 23.98
CA GLN A 246 -9.37 -15.73 25.10
C GLN A 246 -9.62 -14.39 25.84
N MET A 247 -8.61 -13.52 25.89
CA MET A 247 -8.74 -12.19 26.52
C MET A 247 -9.74 -11.26 25.80
N PHE A 248 -10.03 -11.55 24.53
CA PHE A 248 -10.93 -10.73 23.71
C PHE A 248 -12.30 -11.39 23.55
N GLU A 249 -12.41 -12.72 23.54
CA GLU A 249 -13.67 -13.45 23.45
C GLU A 249 -14.54 -13.22 24.69
N GLU A 250 -13.95 -13.12 25.88
CA GLU A 250 -14.65 -12.80 27.13
C GLU A 250 -15.20 -11.36 27.12
N LYS A 251 -14.44 -10.39 26.62
CA LYS A 251 -14.88 -8.98 26.53
C LYS A 251 -16.04 -8.79 25.52
N ASP A 252 -16.03 -9.48 24.40
CA ASP A 252 -17.12 -9.41 23.41
C ASP A 252 -18.42 -10.05 23.92
N THR A 253 -18.33 -11.06 24.79
CA THR A 253 -19.50 -11.69 25.45
C THR A 253 -20.11 -10.81 26.56
N GLU A 254 -19.30 -10.09 27.31
CA GLU A 254 -19.77 -9.16 28.33
C GLU A 254 -20.48 -7.93 27.74
N SER A 255 -20.02 -7.43 26.60
CA SER A 255 -20.67 -6.30 25.90
C SER A 255 -22.06 -6.63 25.35
N VAL A 256 -22.31 -7.90 24.98
CA VAL A 256 -23.62 -8.38 24.49
C VAL A 256 -24.62 -8.61 25.61
N ILE A 257 -24.14 -8.93 26.81
CA ILE A 257 -25.01 -9.15 28.00
C ILE A 257 -25.46 -7.82 28.59
N GLY A 258 -24.61 -6.78 28.56
CA GLY A 258 -24.95 -5.45 29.09
C GLY A 258 -26.01 -4.67 28.31
N GLU A 259 -26.26 -5.00 27.04
CA GLU A 259 -27.32 -4.37 26.21
C GLU A 259 -28.72 -4.99 26.39
N LYS A 260 -28.87 -6.12 27.11
CA LYS A 260 -30.15 -6.79 27.31
C LYS A 260 -30.88 -6.41 28.58
N ASP A 261 -30.30 -5.61 29.46
CA ASP A 261 -30.92 -5.22 30.74
C ASP A 261 -31.62 -3.85 30.71
N TYR A 262 -31.87 -3.28 29.52
CA TYR A 262 -32.64 -2.05 29.35
C TYR A 262 -33.76 -2.23 28.30
N ILE A 263 -34.71 -3.15 28.57
CA ILE A 263 -36.05 -3.14 27.96
C ILE A 263 -37.12 -3.33 29.04
#